data_2cd2ef4af097b30b93e506f32ee46907
#
_entry.id   2cd2ef4af097b30b93e506f32ee46907
#
_cell.length_a   1.000
_cell.length_b   1.000
_cell.length_c   1.000
_cell.angle_alpha   90.00
_cell.angle_beta   90.00
_cell.angle_gamma   90.00
#
_symmetry.space_group_name_H-M   'P 1'
#
loop_
_entity.id
_entity.type
_entity.pdbx_description
1 polymer ?
#
loop_
_entity_poly.entity_id
_entity_poly.type
_entity_poly.pdbx_seq_one_letter_code
_entity_poly.pdbx_strand_id
1 'polypeptide(L)'
;TIRYLRALDMPLAEIEDFLKNKDISRIEEKLLQQKHAVLKKQQELQRIEQKINHRLNWLRDAQSVPLDTVSLIELPSCRIVWVDAPLKVHGSLDMEVPIRKLDQSDAEAVVFLGKVGLGISAEHLQQSKVNRYDSIFLILDQEDIYTGETITLPKALCVRLRFRGSHIEAPAHYEKLLDYITKEQIQIVGFSREITLID
;
A
#
# COMPACT_ATOMS: atom_id res chain seq x y z
N THR A 1 36.17 -19.61 16.46
CA THR A 1 36.19 -18.17 16.05
C THR A 1 35.65 -17.99 14.65
N ILE A 2 36.18 -18.69 13.62
CA ILE A 2 35.72 -18.53 12.21
C ILE A 2 34.24 -18.86 12.04
N ARG A 3 33.72 -19.92 12.65
CA ARG A 3 32.28 -20.26 12.60
C ARG A 3 31.39 -19.17 13.17
N TYR A 4 31.80 -18.51 14.24
CA TYR A 4 31.07 -17.40 14.86
C TYR A 4 31.01 -16.20 13.93
N LEU A 5 32.14 -15.83 13.32
CA LEU A 5 32.22 -14.69 12.38
C LEU A 5 31.41 -14.96 11.08
N ARG A 6 31.38 -16.21 10.60
CA ARG A 6 30.53 -16.66 9.49
C ARG A 6 29.04 -16.59 9.83
N ALA A 7 28.65 -16.92 11.06
CA ALA A 7 27.29 -16.82 11.52
C ALA A 7 26.80 -15.36 11.60
N LEU A 8 27.72 -14.39 11.60
CA LEU A 8 27.43 -12.95 11.50
C LEU A 8 27.46 -12.42 10.04
N ASP A 9 27.39 -13.32 9.04
CA ASP A 9 27.47 -12.99 7.61
C ASP A 9 28.74 -12.22 7.20
N MET A 10 29.84 -12.36 7.97
CA MET A 10 31.10 -11.69 7.68
C MET A 10 31.79 -12.35 6.47
N PRO A 11 32.18 -11.60 5.42
CA PRO A 11 32.90 -12.11 4.27
C PRO A 11 34.25 -12.76 4.64
N LEU A 12 34.68 -13.78 3.88
CA LEU A 12 35.93 -14.50 4.18
C LEU A 12 37.15 -13.58 4.20
N ALA A 13 37.24 -12.62 3.27
CA ALA A 13 38.35 -11.66 3.22
C ALA A 13 38.44 -10.82 4.50
N GLU A 14 37.29 -10.44 5.07
CA GLU A 14 37.24 -9.70 6.33
C GLU A 14 37.60 -10.58 7.52
N ILE A 15 37.23 -11.87 7.48
CA ILE A 15 37.62 -12.85 8.53
C ILE A 15 39.14 -13.06 8.51
N GLU A 16 39.77 -13.13 7.32
CA GLU A 16 41.22 -13.22 7.21
C GLU A 16 41.94 -12.00 7.79
N ASP A 17 41.46 -10.81 7.47
CA ASP A 17 42.00 -9.54 7.99
C ASP A 17 41.80 -9.47 9.52
N PHE A 18 40.65 -9.88 10.01
CA PHE A 18 40.33 -10.00 11.44
C PHE A 18 41.26 -10.93 12.20
N LEU A 19 41.67 -12.06 11.60
CA LEU A 19 42.57 -13.02 12.23
C LEU A 19 44.03 -12.58 12.16
N LYS A 20 44.46 -11.84 11.15
CA LYS A 20 45.84 -11.33 10.96
C LYS A 20 46.13 -10.13 11.87
N ASN A 21 45.15 -9.25 12.04
CA ASN A 21 45.30 -8.02 12.84
C ASN A 21 44.64 -8.19 14.21
N LYS A 22 45.42 -8.54 15.22
CA LYS A 22 44.95 -8.74 16.60
C LYS A 22 44.79 -7.43 17.38
N ASP A 23 44.49 -6.32 16.71
CA ASP A 23 44.22 -5.04 17.36
C ASP A 23 42.78 -5.06 17.91
N ILE A 24 42.67 -4.94 19.22
CA ILE A 24 41.40 -4.98 19.96
C ILE A 24 40.45 -3.88 19.49
N SER A 25 40.96 -2.67 19.26
CA SER A 25 40.15 -1.52 18.83
C SER A 25 39.53 -1.74 17.45
N ARG A 26 40.30 -2.33 16.54
CA ARG A 26 39.82 -2.67 15.19
C ARG A 26 38.82 -3.81 15.19
N ILE A 27 38.99 -4.76 16.12
CA ILE A 27 38.04 -5.86 16.34
C ILE A 27 36.72 -5.31 16.86
N GLU A 28 36.75 -4.41 17.83
CA GLU A 28 35.58 -3.75 18.41
C GLU A 28 34.81 -2.95 17.35
N GLU A 29 35.50 -2.15 16.54
CA GLU A 29 34.90 -1.39 15.45
C GLU A 29 34.17 -2.29 14.46
N LYS A 30 34.81 -3.37 14.00
CA LYS A 30 34.17 -4.35 13.09
C LYS A 30 32.95 -5.03 13.70
N LEU A 31 32.99 -5.40 14.96
CA LEU A 31 31.85 -5.99 15.66
C LEU A 31 30.71 -4.98 15.81
N LEU A 32 31.00 -3.72 16.05
CA LEU A 32 30.00 -2.64 16.07
C LEU A 32 29.37 -2.44 14.70
N GLN A 33 30.14 -2.46 13.62
CA GLN A 33 29.65 -2.37 12.25
C GLN A 33 28.71 -3.55 11.94
N GLN A 34 29.12 -4.77 12.28
CA GLN A 34 28.27 -5.98 12.10
C GLN A 34 26.99 -5.91 12.93
N LYS A 35 27.09 -5.49 14.18
CA LYS A 35 25.90 -5.27 15.02
C LYS A 35 24.93 -4.30 14.37
N HIS A 36 25.44 -3.21 13.78
CA HIS A 36 24.62 -2.21 13.09
C HIS A 36 23.92 -2.79 11.86
N ALA A 37 24.63 -3.58 11.06
CA ALA A 37 24.08 -4.27 9.90
C ALA A 37 22.97 -5.27 10.29
N VAL A 38 23.19 -6.05 11.37
CA VAL A 38 22.19 -6.97 11.89
C VAL A 38 20.94 -6.24 12.40
N LEU A 39 21.10 -5.14 13.13
CA LEU A 39 19.97 -4.34 13.60
C LEU A 39 19.17 -3.74 12.44
N LYS A 40 19.84 -3.26 11.40
CA LYS A 40 19.18 -2.76 10.18
C LYS A 40 18.36 -3.85 9.51
N LYS A 41 18.93 -5.05 9.32
CA LYS A 41 18.25 -6.21 8.73
C LYS A 41 17.07 -6.67 9.59
N GLN A 42 17.20 -6.63 10.90
CA GLN A 42 16.12 -6.96 11.84
C GLN A 42 14.93 -5.97 11.69
N GLN A 43 15.20 -4.68 11.59
CA GLN A 43 14.17 -3.67 11.36
C GLN A 43 13.47 -3.86 10.01
N GLU A 44 14.21 -4.19 8.97
CA GLU A 44 13.66 -4.48 7.64
C GLU A 44 12.73 -5.71 7.67
N LEU A 45 13.17 -6.82 8.27
CA LEU A 45 12.36 -8.03 8.43
C LEU A 45 11.10 -7.75 9.27
N GLN A 46 11.20 -6.96 10.30
CA GLN A 46 10.05 -6.57 11.12
C GLN A 46 9.02 -5.77 10.34
N ARG A 47 9.46 -4.85 9.45
CA ARG A 47 8.54 -4.13 8.54
C ARG A 47 7.84 -5.09 7.57
N ILE A 48 8.58 -6.05 6.99
CA ILE A 48 8.01 -7.06 6.09
C ILE A 48 6.95 -7.89 6.83
N GLU A 49 7.24 -8.34 8.04
CA GLU A 49 6.30 -9.08 8.88
C GLU A 49 5.01 -8.28 9.13
N GLN A 50 5.12 -7.00 9.49
CA GLN A 50 3.97 -6.12 9.69
C GLN A 50 3.12 -6.02 8.41
N LYS A 51 3.74 -5.85 7.25
CA LYS A 51 3.04 -5.80 5.96
C LYS A 51 2.30 -7.12 5.66
N ILE A 52 2.93 -8.25 5.91
CA ILE A 52 2.29 -9.57 5.77
C ILE A 52 1.07 -9.67 6.70
N ASN A 53 1.20 -9.27 7.95
CA ASN A 53 0.11 -9.29 8.92
C ASN A 53 -1.05 -8.38 8.51
N HIS A 54 -0.78 -7.17 7.98
CA HIS A 54 -1.80 -6.29 7.42
C HIS A 54 -2.52 -6.94 6.24
N ARG A 55 -1.78 -7.57 5.31
CA ARG A 55 -2.38 -8.28 4.16
C ARG A 55 -3.26 -9.46 4.62
N LEU A 56 -2.80 -10.24 5.58
CA LEU A 56 -3.60 -11.33 6.15
C LEU A 56 -4.89 -10.83 6.79
N ASN A 57 -4.85 -9.72 7.51
CA ASN A 57 -6.04 -9.11 8.11
C ASN A 57 -7.02 -8.61 7.04
N TRP A 58 -6.53 -8.02 5.96
CA TRP A 58 -7.36 -7.60 4.82
C TRP A 58 -8.06 -8.78 4.14
N LEU A 59 -7.33 -9.88 3.92
CA LEU A 59 -7.92 -11.10 3.35
C LEU A 59 -9.02 -11.69 4.25
N ARG A 60 -8.78 -11.74 5.57
CA ARG A 60 -9.78 -12.20 6.54
C ARG A 60 -11.01 -11.30 6.56
N ASP A 61 -10.80 -9.98 6.55
CA ASP A 61 -11.88 -9.01 6.49
C ASP A 61 -12.66 -9.12 5.17
N ALA A 62 -11.97 -9.35 4.04
CA ALA A 62 -12.62 -9.59 2.75
C ALA A 62 -13.55 -10.82 2.76
N GLN A 63 -13.16 -11.88 3.49
CA GLN A 63 -13.96 -13.11 3.61
C GLN A 63 -15.14 -12.98 4.59
N SER A 64 -15.05 -12.09 5.57
CA SER A 64 -16.04 -11.99 6.66
C SER A 64 -17.20 -11.05 6.36
N VAL A 65 -17.05 -10.14 5.39
CA VAL A 65 -18.06 -9.12 5.08
C VAL A 65 -18.98 -9.58 3.95
N PRO A 66 -20.31 -9.44 4.09
CA PRO A 66 -21.23 -9.75 3.01
C PRO A 66 -20.94 -8.98 1.74
N LEU A 67 -20.99 -9.68 0.60
CA LEU A 67 -20.89 -9.06 -0.73
C LEU A 67 -22.22 -8.39 -1.10
N ASP A 68 -22.15 -7.43 -2.01
CA ASP A 68 -23.30 -6.71 -2.57
C ASP A 68 -24.20 -6.00 -1.55
N THR A 69 -23.68 -5.78 -0.35
CA THR A 69 -24.38 -5.08 0.72
C THR A 69 -23.78 -3.71 0.94
N VAL A 70 -24.60 -2.67 0.83
CA VAL A 70 -24.19 -1.30 1.13
C VAL A 70 -24.14 -1.09 2.64
N SER A 71 -23.06 -0.52 3.13
CA SER A 71 -22.86 -0.23 4.55
C SER A 71 -22.23 1.14 4.76
N LEU A 72 -22.57 1.79 5.85
CA LEU A 72 -21.92 3.02 6.30
C LEU A 72 -20.81 2.65 7.27
N ILE A 73 -19.59 3.08 6.99
CA ILE A 73 -18.40 2.76 7.78
C ILE A 73 -17.58 4.02 8.06
N GLU A 74 -16.86 3.99 9.14
CA GLU A 74 -15.85 5.01 9.44
C GLU A 74 -14.48 4.50 9.00
N LEU A 75 -13.81 5.25 8.12
CA LEU A 75 -12.44 4.98 7.71
C LEU A 75 -11.48 5.86 8.52
N PRO A 76 -10.39 5.30 9.06
CA PRO A 76 -9.37 6.07 9.74
C PRO A 76 -8.65 7.02 8.79
N SER A 77 -7.92 7.99 9.33
CA SER A 77 -7.02 8.81 8.53
C SER A 77 -5.92 7.94 7.93
N CYS A 78 -5.52 8.24 6.70
CA CYS A 78 -4.44 7.55 6.03
C CYS A 78 -3.65 8.51 5.15
N ARG A 79 -2.37 8.17 4.88
CA ARG A 79 -1.57 8.86 3.88
C ARG A 79 -1.72 8.16 2.55
N ILE A 80 -1.80 8.93 1.48
CA ILE A 80 -1.83 8.40 0.12
C ILE A 80 -0.82 9.14 -0.76
N VAL A 81 -0.32 8.44 -1.76
CA VAL A 81 0.29 9.04 -2.95
C VAL A 81 -0.79 9.14 -3.99
N TRP A 82 -0.90 10.28 -4.65
CA TRP A 82 -1.95 10.56 -5.62
C TRP A 82 -1.37 10.86 -6.99
N VAL A 83 -1.97 10.27 -8.03
CA VAL A 83 -1.62 10.56 -9.42
C VAL A 83 -2.90 10.80 -10.21
N ASP A 84 -3.01 11.95 -10.83
CA ASP A 84 -4.06 12.23 -11.79
C ASP A 84 -3.87 11.36 -13.03
N ALA A 85 -4.83 10.50 -13.30
CA ALA A 85 -4.79 9.52 -14.36
C ALA A 85 -6.20 9.25 -14.89
N PRO A 86 -6.67 10.01 -15.89
CA PRO A 86 -7.98 9.78 -16.49
C PRO A 86 -7.98 8.45 -17.25
N LEU A 87 -8.72 7.47 -16.74
CA LEU A 87 -8.85 6.12 -17.31
C LEU A 87 -10.31 5.86 -17.67
N LYS A 88 -10.57 5.29 -18.84
CA LYS A 88 -11.91 4.85 -19.25
C LYS A 88 -12.07 3.36 -18.99
N VAL A 89 -13.22 2.97 -18.44
CA VAL A 89 -13.55 1.56 -18.20
C VAL A 89 -14.11 0.93 -19.46
N HIS A 90 -13.24 0.63 -20.43
CA HIS A 90 -13.60 -0.09 -21.64
C HIS A 90 -12.51 -1.14 -21.91
N GLY A 91 -12.75 -2.40 -21.46
CA GLY A 91 -11.77 -3.47 -21.56
C GLY A 91 -10.74 -3.44 -20.44
N SER A 92 -9.52 -3.93 -20.70
CA SER A 92 -8.43 -3.85 -19.73
C SER A 92 -8.01 -2.40 -19.52
N LEU A 93 -7.95 -1.97 -18.26
CA LEU A 93 -7.41 -0.65 -17.92
C LEU A 93 -5.89 -0.64 -18.15
N ASP A 94 -5.42 0.34 -18.90
CA ASP A 94 -3.98 0.58 -19.01
C ASP A 94 -3.49 1.28 -17.74
N MET A 95 -3.18 0.49 -16.73
CA MET A 95 -2.67 0.96 -15.45
C MET A 95 -1.14 1.04 -15.40
N GLU A 96 -0.45 0.54 -16.43
CA GLU A 96 1.01 0.43 -16.43
C GLU A 96 1.68 1.81 -16.34
N VAL A 97 1.26 2.77 -17.14
CA VAL A 97 1.84 4.12 -17.16
C VAL A 97 1.62 4.87 -15.85
N PRO A 98 0.40 4.93 -15.28
CA PRO A 98 0.18 5.56 -13.97
C PRO A 98 0.90 4.84 -12.82
N ILE A 99 0.95 3.51 -12.83
CA ILE A 99 1.69 2.74 -11.81
C ILE A 99 3.19 3.03 -11.90
N ARG A 100 3.76 3.12 -13.10
CA ARG A 100 5.16 3.52 -13.28
C ARG A 100 5.44 4.92 -12.72
N LYS A 101 4.49 5.84 -12.76
CA LYS A 101 4.64 7.16 -12.12
C LYS A 101 4.70 7.06 -10.60
N LEU A 102 3.95 6.12 -10.02
CA LEU A 102 4.05 5.82 -8.59
C LEU A 102 5.40 5.18 -8.24
N ASP A 103 5.94 4.34 -9.14
CA ASP A 103 7.20 3.59 -8.95
C ASP A 103 8.46 4.48 -9.09
N GLN A 104 8.41 5.54 -9.89
CA GLN A 104 9.53 6.48 -10.08
C GLN A 104 9.91 7.26 -8.82
N SER A 105 9.19 7.12 -7.74
CA SER A 105 9.34 7.86 -6.50
C SER A 105 10.02 7.08 -5.38
N ASP A 106 10.98 6.17 -5.66
CA ASP A 106 11.75 5.39 -4.67
C ASP A 106 10.89 4.56 -3.66
N ALA A 107 9.64 4.28 -4.02
CA ALA A 107 8.84 3.37 -3.22
C ALA A 107 9.39 1.95 -3.37
N GLU A 108 9.89 1.37 -2.30
CA GLU A 108 10.28 -0.05 -2.29
C GLU A 108 9.13 -0.91 -2.86
N ALA A 109 9.43 -1.82 -3.78
CA ALA A 109 8.45 -2.69 -4.46
C ALA A 109 7.44 -3.38 -3.50
N VAL A 110 7.81 -3.51 -2.23
CA VAL A 110 6.96 -4.05 -1.14
C VAL A 110 5.78 -3.13 -0.80
N VAL A 111 5.83 -1.83 -1.12
CA VAL A 111 4.73 -0.87 -0.86
C VAL A 111 3.52 -1.17 -1.72
N PHE A 112 3.72 -1.77 -2.91
CA PHE A 112 2.64 -2.03 -3.88
C PHE A 112 1.74 -3.23 -3.56
N LEU A 113 2.04 -4.03 -2.54
CA LEU A 113 1.26 -5.21 -2.19
C LEU A 113 -0.17 -4.88 -1.72
N GLY A 114 -1.06 -4.67 -2.69
CA GLY A 114 -2.51 -4.63 -2.46
C GLY A 114 -3.10 -3.30 -2.00
N LYS A 115 -2.43 -2.17 -2.23
CA LYS A 115 -2.87 -0.85 -1.77
C LYS A 115 -3.06 0.19 -2.88
N VAL A 116 -2.93 -0.23 -4.12
CA VAL A 116 -3.26 0.62 -5.27
C VAL A 116 -4.77 0.68 -5.40
N GLY A 117 -5.29 1.87 -5.52
CA GLY A 117 -6.71 2.11 -5.72
C GLY A 117 -6.97 3.06 -6.87
N LEU A 118 -8.21 3.04 -7.34
CA LEU A 118 -8.74 3.92 -8.38
C LEU A 118 -9.75 4.88 -7.76
N GLY A 119 -9.76 6.12 -8.24
CA GLY A 119 -10.64 7.17 -7.73
C GLY A 119 -11.47 7.84 -8.81
N ILE A 120 -12.76 8.03 -8.51
CA ILE A 120 -13.65 8.90 -9.28
C ILE A 120 -13.88 10.18 -8.46
N SER A 121 -13.71 11.33 -9.06
CA SER A 121 -13.89 12.63 -8.39
C SER A 121 -15.32 12.84 -7.89
N ALA A 122 -15.49 13.66 -6.86
CA ALA A 122 -16.83 14.03 -6.36
C ALA A 122 -17.71 14.61 -7.45
N GLU A 123 -17.15 15.43 -8.35
CA GLU A 123 -17.87 16.01 -9.46
C GLU A 123 -18.46 14.95 -10.40
N HIS A 124 -17.64 13.96 -10.80
CA HIS A 124 -18.12 12.89 -11.68
C HIS A 124 -19.11 11.96 -10.97
N LEU A 125 -18.91 11.67 -9.68
CA LEU A 125 -19.87 10.90 -8.89
C LEU A 125 -21.23 11.60 -8.80
N GLN A 126 -21.26 12.91 -8.55
CA GLN A 126 -22.49 13.71 -8.51
C GLN A 126 -23.20 13.76 -9.88
N GLN A 127 -22.45 13.64 -10.97
CA GLN A 127 -22.98 13.55 -12.34
C GLN A 127 -23.29 12.12 -12.79
N SER A 128 -23.18 11.14 -11.90
CA SER A 128 -23.32 9.69 -12.20
C SER A 128 -22.40 9.19 -13.32
N LYS A 129 -21.25 9.83 -13.50
CA LYS A 129 -20.24 9.44 -14.50
C LYS A 129 -19.29 8.39 -13.90
N VAL A 130 -19.75 7.17 -13.82
CA VAL A 130 -19.03 6.05 -13.16
C VAL A 130 -18.28 5.12 -14.12
N ASN A 131 -18.26 5.43 -15.42
CA ASN A 131 -17.55 4.64 -16.44
C ASN A 131 -16.12 5.13 -16.69
N ARG A 132 -15.55 5.81 -15.71
CA ARG A 132 -14.19 6.36 -15.78
C ARG A 132 -13.60 6.52 -14.40
N TYR A 133 -12.29 6.51 -14.35
CA TYR A 133 -11.54 6.94 -13.17
C TYR A 133 -10.78 8.24 -13.48
N ASP A 134 -10.55 9.05 -12.49
CA ASP A 134 -9.83 10.31 -12.60
C ASP A 134 -8.42 10.21 -12.03
N SER A 135 -8.19 9.22 -11.18
CA SER A 135 -6.94 9.08 -10.45
C SER A 135 -6.60 7.64 -10.10
N ILE A 136 -5.31 7.43 -9.92
CA ILE A 136 -4.75 6.27 -9.21
C ILE A 136 -4.11 6.77 -7.91
N PHE A 137 -4.27 6.03 -6.84
CA PHE A 137 -3.63 6.33 -5.58
C PHE A 137 -3.02 5.08 -4.94
N LEU A 138 -2.01 5.31 -4.11
CA LEU A 138 -1.38 4.29 -3.28
C LEU A 138 -1.60 4.64 -1.81
N ILE A 139 -2.16 3.71 -1.04
CA ILE A 139 -2.31 3.89 0.41
C ILE A 139 -0.98 3.51 1.08
N LEU A 140 -0.46 4.41 1.90
CA LEU A 140 0.74 4.19 2.70
C LEU A 140 0.38 3.79 4.12
N ASP A 141 1.05 2.76 4.63
CA ASP A 141 1.02 2.43 6.05
C ASP A 141 1.90 3.39 6.86
N GLN A 142 1.78 3.35 8.17
CA GLN A 142 2.58 4.23 9.06
C GLN A 142 4.07 3.94 8.94
N GLU A 143 4.43 2.67 8.73
CA GLU A 143 5.79 2.19 8.58
C GLU A 143 6.38 2.37 7.18
N ASP A 144 5.58 2.77 6.19
CA ASP A 144 6.06 2.99 4.83
C ASP A 144 6.93 4.25 4.75
N ILE A 145 8.16 4.05 4.30
CA ILE A 145 9.09 5.14 4.00
C ILE A 145 8.81 5.56 2.55
N TYR A 146 8.36 6.79 2.40
CA TYR A 146 8.11 7.39 1.11
C TYR A 146 8.60 8.83 1.11
N THR A 147 9.47 9.17 0.16
CA THR A 147 10.16 10.48 0.09
C THR A 147 9.44 11.49 -0.80
N GLY A 148 8.48 11.05 -1.61
CA GLY A 148 7.69 11.92 -2.49
C GLY A 148 6.55 12.65 -1.77
N GLU A 149 5.79 13.41 -2.54
CA GLU A 149 4.62 14.13 -2.05
C GLU A 149 3.50 13.17 -1.61
N THR A 150 2.89 13.44 -0.48
CA THR A 150 1.78 12.65 0.06
C THR A 150 0.62 13.53 0.47
N ILE A 151 -0.59 13.01 0.35
CA ILE A 151 -1.81 13.65 0.83
C ILE A 151 -2.30 12.87 2.05
N THR A 152 -2.62 13.58 3.13
CA THR A 152 -3.27 12.98 4.30
C THR A 152 -4.78 13.09 4.15
N LEU A 153 -5.44 11.94 3.99
CA LEU A 153 -6.89 11.86 4.04
C LEU A 153 -7.33 11.83 5.51
N PRO A 154 -8.24 12.70 5.92
CA PRO A 154 -8.76 12.69 7.29
C PRO A 154 -9.63 11.46 7.52
N LYS A 155 -9.88 11.13 8.79
CA LYS A 155 -10.93 10.22 9.21
C LYS A 155 -12.27 10.67 8.61
N ALA A 156 -13.00 9.76 7.98
CA ALA A 156 -14.24 10.08 7.28
C ALA A 156 -15.27 8.96 7.35
N LEU A 157 -16.54 9.34 7.34
CA LEU A 157 -17.64 8.42 7.17
C LEU A 157 -17.80 8.13 5.68
N CYS A 158 -17.86 6.85 5.31
CA CYS A 158 -17.90 6.41 3.92
C CYS A 158 -19.03 5.40 3.70
N VAL A 159 -19.69 5.51 2.56
CA VAL A 159 -20.59 4.46 2.06
C VAL A 159 -19.73 3.41 1.35
N ARG A 160 -19.84 2.15 1.77
CA ARG A 160 -19.03 1.05 1.26
C ARG A 160 -19.90 -0.06 0.71
N LEU A 161 -19.47 -0.60 -0.42
CA LEU A 161 -19.97 -1.84 -0.99
C LEU A 161 -18.77 -2.73 -1.35
N ARG A 162 -18.88 -4.03 -1.11
CA ARG A 162 -17.93 -5.03 -1.59
C ARG A 162 -18.60 -5.92 -2.61
N PHE A 163 -17.92 -6.18 -3.70
CA PHE A 163 -18.42 -7.03 -4.77
C PHE A 163 -17.34 -7.99 -5.25
N ARG A 164 -17.74 -9.01 -5.96
CA ARG A 164 -16.85 -9.91 -6.68
C ARG A 164 -16.90 -9.54 -8.15
N GLY A 165 -15.74 -9.31 -8.73
CA GLY A 165 -15.60 -8.89 -10.12
C GLY A 165 -14.38 -8.02 -10.32
N SER A 166 -14.26 -7.50 -11.52
CA SER A 166 -13.19 -6.60 -11.93
C SER A 166 -13.69 -5.15 -12.02
N HIS A 167 -12.81 -4.25 -12.41
CA HIS A 167 -13.16 -2.85 -12.69
C HIS A 167 -14.21 -2.69 -13.81
N ILE A 168 -14.41 -3.71 -14.66
CA ILE A 168 -15.41 -3.69 -15.72
C ILE A 168 -16.83 -3.75 -15.13
N GLU A 169 -17.03 -4.51 -14.08
CA GLU A 169 -18.31 -4.64 -13.38
C GLU A 169 -18.57 -3.52 -12.37
N ALA A 170 -17.54 -2.77 -11.99
CA ALA A 170 -17.61 -1.72 -10.98
C ALA A 170 -18.70 -0.66 -11.25
N PRO A 171 -18.96 -0.18 -12.51
CA PRO A 171 -20.00 0.81 -12.77
C PRO A 171 -21.38 0.43 -12.20
N ALA A 172 -21.82 -0.82 -12.38
CA ALA A 172 -23.11 -1.29 -11.87
C ALA A 172 -23.18 -1.27 -10.32
N HIS A 173 -22.04 -1.45 -9.65
CA HIS A 173 -21.94 -1.36 -8.20
C HIS A 173 -21.86 0.09 -7.71
N TYR A 174 -21.27 0.98 -8.48
CA TYR A 174 -21.34 2.43 -8.22
C TYR A 174 -22.77 2.95 -8.32
N GLU A 175 -23.57 2.49 -9.28
CA GLU A 175 -24.99 2.84 -9.36
C GLU A 175 -25.73 2.48 -8.08
N LYS A 176 -25.53 1.27 -7.53
CA LYS A 176 -26.13 0.87 -6.24
C LYS A 176 -25.69 1.78 -5.08
N LEU A 177 -24.43 2.23 -5.06
CA LEU A 177 -23.93 3.14 -4.05
C LEU A 177 -24.59 4.53 -4.18
N LEU A 178 -24.71 5.05 -5.41
CA LEU A 178 -25.31 6.34 -5.69
C LEU A 178 -26.81 6.34 -5.37
N ASP A 179 -27.52 5.26 -5.66
CA ASP A 179 -28.95 5.09 -5.29
C ASP A 179 -29.11 5.13 -3.77
N TYR A 180 -28.26 4.41 -3.02
CA TYR A 180 -28.27 4.46 -1.56
C TYR A 180 -27.97 5.86 -1.04
N ILE A 181 -26.95 6.53 -1.55
CA ILE A 181 -26.53 7.90 -1.19
C ILE A 181 -27.69 8.88 -1.41
N THR A 182 -28.38 8.76 -2.55
CA THR A 182 -29.55 9.59 -2.89
C THR A 182 -30.71 9.33 -1.95
N LYS A 183 -31.04 8.07 -1.70
CA LYS A 183 -32.14 7.66 -0.80
C LYS A 183 -31.92 8.15 0.63
N GLU A 184 -30.72 8.03 1.14
CA GLU A 184 -30.34 8.45 2.49
C GLU A 184 -29.98 9.94 2.59
N GLN A 185 -30.08 10.69 1.50
CA GLN A 185 -29.78 12.12 1.41
C GLN A 185 -28.35 12.47 1.87
N ILE A 186 -27.38 11.60 1.57
CA ILE A 186 -25.98 11.77 1.93
C ILE A 186 -25.32 12.72 0.93
N GLN A 187 -24.55 13.68 1.41
CA GLN A 187 -23.75 14.56 0.56
C GLN A 187 -22.40 13.92 0.22
N ILE A 188 -22.09 13.83 -1.08
CA ILE A 188 -20.76 13.42 -1.55
C ILE A 188 -19.80 14.60 -1.42
N VAL A 189 -18.75 14.43 -0.60
CA VAL A 189 -17.76 15.49 -0.32
C VAL A 189 -16.34 15.15 -0.79
N GLY A 190 -16.11 13.91 -1.23
CA GLY A 190 -14.79 13.42 -1.62
C GLY A 190 -14.86 12.53 -2.86
N PHE A 191 -13.75 11.89 -3.18
CA PHE A 191 -13.64 10.96 -4.29
C PHE A 191 -13.95 9.53 -3.85
N SER A 192 -14.26 8.65 -4.81
CA SER A 192 -14.40 7.21 -4.54
C SER A 192 -13.04 6.56 -4.31
N ARG A 193 -13.03 5.51 -3.50
CA ARG A 193 -11.86 4.67 -3.28
C ARG A 193 -12.19 3.22 -3.64
N GLU A 194 -11.84 2.84 -4.85
CA GLU A 194 -11.97 1.46 -5.32
C GLU A 194 -10.62 0.76 -5.15
N ILE A 195 -10.61 -0.34 -4.42
CA ILE A 195 -9.38 -1.07 -4.08
C ILE A 195 -9.63 -2.56 -4.35
N THR A 196 -8.75 -3.18 -5.13
CA THR A 196 -8.74 -4.62 -5.30
C THR A 196 -8.18 -5.28 -4.04
N LEU A 197 -8.96 -6.15 -3.42
CA LEU A 197 -8.56 -6.87 -2.21
C LEU A 197 -7.85 -8.18 -2.51
N ILE A 198 -8.25 -8.84 -3.60
CA ILE A 198 -7.71 -10.13 -4.07
C ILE A 198 -7.55 -10.01 -5.57
N ASP A 199 -6.32 -10.12 -6.07
CA ASP A 199 -5.95 -10.17 -7.49
C ASP A 199 -6.12 -11.59 -8.04
#